data_038325929b497b639445db529abdbdbd
#
_entry.id   038325929b497b639445db529abdbdbd
#
_cell.length_a   1.000
_cell.length_b   1.000
_cell.length_c   1.000
_cell.angle_alpha   90.00
_cell.angle_beta   90.00
_cell.angle_gamma   90.00
#
_symmetry.space_group_name_H-M   'P 1'
#
loop_
_entity.id
_entity.type
_entity.pdbx_description
1 polymer ?
#
loop_
_entity_poly.entity_id
_entity_poly.type
_entity_poly.pdbx_seq_one_letter_code
_entity_poly.pdbx_strand_id
1 'polypeptide(L)'
;LVALHGLRELVHGHWRHFRRFVWLTGCALLPLAAVSAIGGFWLNWDQLGQFSAVATAEWLDALPLFAQPFARNFITNEGISDRLFSLFLFVHLGLPLLLLFGLWFHLQRLSRAVLFPPRALAGGILASLVVLALVQPVASQAPADLTAVPIALSLDWIVLSIHPLMYATSPATTWVLTGLAFALLFALPFVPGPTRAPVAVVDAANCNGCRRCFADCPYAAITMAVHPLHGHAREIAVVDPDLCASCGICAGACPSATPFRSGSELVGGIDMPQLTVAALRQRLHRGIADSGAAAPVVVFGCREGADLAPIAAPDVLVLSLICAGQLAPSFV
;
A
#
# COMPACT_ATOMS: atom_id res chain seq x y z
N LEU A 1 0.85 -6.74 -11.84
CA LEU A 1 0.73 -6.77 -10.36
C LEU A 1 0.79 -5.37 -9.75
N VAL A 2 1.77 -4.52 -10.11
CA VAL A 2 1.90 -3.14 -9.56
C VAL A 2 0.64 -2.32 -9.82
N ALA A 3 0.11 -2.32 -11.04
CA ALA A 3 -1.13 -1.61 -11.39
C ALA A 3 -2.34 -2.13 -10.57
N LEU A 4 -2.46 -3.45 -10.42
CA LEU A 4 -3.52 -4.06 -9.62
C LEU A 4 -3.40 -3.72 -8.13
N HIS A 5 -2.17 -3.67 -7.61
CA HIS A 5 -1.91 -3.20 -6.25
C HIS A 5 -2.35 -1.74 -6.08
N GLY A 6 -1.91 -0.85 -6.96
CA GLY A 6 -2.31 0.56 -6.93
C GLY A 6 -3.82 0.76 -7.04
N LEU A 7 -4.47 0.03 -7.95
CA LEU A 7 -5.94 0.06 -8.11
C LEU A 7 -6.65 -0.42 -6.84
N ARG A 8 -6.20 -1.51 -6.23
CA ARG A 8 -6.74 -2.01 -4.96
C ARG A 8 -6.66 -0.94 -3.86
N GLU A 9 -5.49 -0.33 -3.68
CA GLU A 9 -5.29 0.71 -2.66
C GLU A 9 -6.13 1.96 -2.95
N LEU A 10 -6.33 2.29 -4.23
CA LEU A 10 -7.21 3.37 -4.67
C LEU A 10 -8.67 3.11 -4.31
N VAL A 11 -9.20 1.94 -4.68
CA VAL A 11 -10.60 1.55 -4.44
C VAL A 11 -10.92 1.47 -2.96
N HIS A 12 -10.01 0.95 -2.15
CA HIS A 12 -10.18 0.86 -0.70
C HIS A 12 -9.92 2.20 0.05
N GLY A 13 -9.60 3.28 -0.65
CA GLY A 13 -9.34 4.59 -0.04
C GLY A 13 -8.07 4.63 0.80
N HIS A 14 -7.14 3.71 0.60
CA HIS A 14 -5.88 3.59 1.33
C HIS A 14 -4.84 4.67 0.94
N TRP A 15 -5.27 5.75 0.33
CA TRP A 15 -4.50 6.94 0.03
C TRP A 15 -4.74 8.08 1.02
N ARG A 16 -5.63 7.87 2.02
CA ARG A 16 -6.04 8.88 3.01
C ARG A 16 -5.34 8.70 4.35
N HIS A 17 -5.37 9.77 5.17
CA HIS A 17 -4.95 9.79 6.57
C HIS A 17 -3.57 9.18 6.81
N PHE A 18 -3.46 8.23 7.71
CA PHE A 18 -2.21 7.59 8.12
C PHE A 18 -1.48 6.84 6.98
N ARG A 19 -2.18 6.45 5.91
CA ARG A 19 -1.58 5.79 4.73
C ARG A 19 -1.10 6.75 3.64
N ARG A 20 -1.27 8.06 3.84
CA ARG A 20 -0.84 9.09 2.89
C ARG A 20 0.64 8.95 2.49
N PHE A 21 1.51 8.71 3.45
CA PHE A 21 2.94 8.48 3.21
C PHE A 21 3.18 7.27 2.30
N VAL A 22 2.52 6.15 2.58
CA VAL A 22 2.65 4.91 1.79
C VAL A 22 2.16 5.14 0.36
N TRP A 23 1.04 5.84 0.19
CA TRP A 23 0.54 6.19 -1.13
C TRP A 23 1.53 7.05 -1.92
N LEU A 24 2.01 8.14 -1.36
CA LEU A 24 2.94 9.06 -2.04
C LEU A 24 4.25 8.38 -2.42
N THR A 25 4.81 7.59 -1.53
CA THR A 25 6.03 6.82 -1.83
C THR A 25 5.77 5.75 -2.89
N GLY A 26 4.61 5.10 -2.89
CA GLY A 26 4.20 4.17 -3.94
C GLY A 26 4.09 4.84 -5.30
N CYS A 27 3.47 6.02 -5.38
CA CYS A 27 3.42 6.81 -6.62
C CYS A 27 4.82 7.16 -7.14
N ALA A 28 5.78 7.48 -6.26
CA ALA A 28 7.16 7.79 -6.65
C ALA A 28 7.92 6.57 -7.21
N LEU A 29 7.53 5.35 -6.86
CA LEU A 29 8.14 4.12 -7.40
C LEU A 29 7.66 3.78 -8.82
N LEU A 30 6.49 4.24 -9.23
CA LEU A 30 5.91 3.92 -10.55
C LEU A 30 6.83 4.34 -11.72
N PRO A 31 7.33 5.58 -11.80
CA PRO A 31 8.21 5.96 -12.90
C PRO A 31 9.52 5.18 -12.90
N LEU A 32 10.09 4.86 -11.74
CA LEU A 32 11.30 4.04 -11.66
C LEU A 32 11.05 2.62 -12.22
N ALA A 33 9.91 2.03 -11.88
CA ALA A 33 9.52 0.73 -12.42
C ALA A 33 9.28 0.78 -13.93
N ALA A 34 8.61 1.82 -14.44
CA ALA A 34 8.34 2.00 -15.86
C ALA A 34 9.64 2.18 -16.66
N VAL A 35 10.54 3.07 -16.22
CA VAL A 35 11.83 3.30 -16.90
C VAL A 35 12.71 2.05 -16.87
N SER A 36 12.75 1.33 -15.75
CA SER A 36 13.46 0.06 -15.67
C SER A 36 12.91 -0.98 -16.64
N ALA A 37 11.58 -1.12 -16.73
CA ALA A 37 10.93 -2.08 -17.61
C ALA A 37 11.14 -1.74 -19.09
N ILE A 38 10.95 -0.48 -19.49
CA ILE A 38 11.21 -0.02 -20.87
C ILE A 38 12.68 -0.20 -21.24
N GLY A 39 13.61 0.22 -20.37
CA GLY A 39 15.05 0.10 -20.59
C GLY A 39 15.54 -1.34 -20.74
N GLY A 40 14.81 -2.32 -20.21
CA GLY A 40 15.12 -3.74 -20.40
C GLY A 40 15.03 -4.20 -21.86
N PHE A 41 14.08 -3.65 -22.63
CA PHE A 41 13.94 -3.97 -24.06
C PHE A 41 15.14 -3.49 -24.89
N TRP A 42 15.82 -2.42 -24.48
CA TRP A 42 16.96 -1.88 -25.21
C TRP A 42 18.20 -2.79 -25.16
N LEU A 43 18.32 -3.61 -24.11
CA LEU A 43 19.46 -4.52 -23.95
C LEU A 43 19.46 -5.67 -24.94
N ASN A 44 18.27 -6.08 -25.39
CA ASN A 44 18.14 -7.15 -26.38
C ASN A 44 18.53 -6.71 -27.80
N TRP A 45 18.39 -5.43 -28.10
CA TRP A 45 18.70 -4.76 -29.37
C TRP A 45 18.19 -5.50 -30.61
N ASP A 46 16.97 -5.98 -30.52
CA ASP A 46 16.19 -6.45 -31.66
C ASP A 46 15.30 -5.31 -32.20
N GLN A 47 14.46 -5.60 -33.20
CA GLN A 47 13.57 -4.59 -33.79
C GLN A 47 12.63 -3.95 -32.77
N LEU A 48 12.18 -4.69 -31.76
CA LEU A 48 11.34 -4.14 -30.69
C LEU A 48 12.14 -3.23 -29.74
N GLY A 49 13.35 -3.63 -29.40
CA GLY A 49 14.29 -2.80 -28.62
C GLY A 49 14.67 -1.51 -29.34
N GLN A 50 14.96 -1.59 -30.65
CA GLN A 50 15.18 -0.43 -31.51
C GLN A 50 13.98 0.50 -31.52
N PHE A 51 12.77 -0.03 -31.79
CA PHE A 51 11.54 0.75 -31.78
C PHE A 51 11.34 1.48 -30.45
N SER A 52 11.49 0.75 -29.34
CA SER A 52 11.34 1.32 -28.00
C SER A 52 12.39 2.39 -27.70
N ALA A 53 13.65 2.20 -28.09
CA ALA A 53 14.71 3.16 -27.87
C ALA A 53 14.49 4.46 -28.67
N VAL A 54 14.13 4.33 -29.97
CA VAL A 54 13.83 5.47 -30.83
C VAL A 54 12.60 6.24 -30.31
N ALA A 55 11.51 5.55 -30.03
CA ALA A 55 10.28 6.17 -29.52
C ALA A 55 10.50 6.86 -28.16
N THR A 56 11.29 6.26 -27.26
CA THR A 56 11.63 6.91 -25.99
C THR A 56 12.51 8.15 -26.21
N ALA A 57 13.48 8.07 -27.12
CA ALA A 57 14.34 9.21 -27.45
C ALA A 57 13.50 10.38 -28.03
N GLU A 58 12.58 10.10 -28.95
CA GLU A 58 11.65 11.10 -29.50
C GLU A 58 10.74 11.70 -28.41
N TRP A 59 10.29 10.87 -27.47
CA TRP A 59 9.47 11.33 -26.36
C TRP A 59 10.23 12.25 -25.43
N LEU A 60 11.49 11.91 -25.09
CA LEU A 60 12.37 12.72 -24.25
C LEU A 60 12.74 14.04 -24.93
N ASP A 61 13.02 14.02 -26.23
CA ASP A 61 13.39 15.23 -27.00
C ASP A 61 12.23 16.24 -27.12
N ALA A 62 10.99 15.83 -26.90
CA ALA A 62 9.83 16.70 -26.85
C ALA A 62 9.73 17.50 -25.53
N LEU A 63 10.54 17.20 -24.51
CA LEU A 63 10.59 18.00 -23.31
C LEU A 63 11.27 19.36 -23.59
N PRO A 64 10.72 20.47 -23.12
CA PRO A 64 11.28 21.81 -23.34
C PRO A 64 12.55 22.08 -22.50
N LEU A 65 13.24 21.00 -22.09
CA LEU A 65 14.49 21.06 -21.33
C LEU A 65 15.72 21.20 -22.23
N PHE A 66 15.60 20.79 -23.50
CA PHE A 66 16.69 20.79 -24.47
C PHE A 66 16.36 21.71 -25.63
N ALA A 67 17.31 22.57 -26.00
CA ALA A 67 17.15 23.50 -27.13
C ALA A 67 17.20 22.80 -28.50
N GLN A 68 17.76 21.59 -28.55
CA GLN A 68 17.94 20.75 -29.74
C GLN A 68 17.59 19.30 -29.38
N PRO A 69 17.19 18.45 -30.33
CA PRO A 69 17.04 17.02 -30.07
C PRO A 69 18.33 16.45 -29.48
N PHE A 70 18.24 15.97 -28.24
CA PHE A 70 19.41 15.49 -27.48
C PHE A 70 19.45 13.95 -27.48
N ALA A 71 18.34 13.31 -27.09
CA ALA A 71 18.31 11.87 -26.87
C ALA A 71 18.47 11.08 -28.19
N ARG A 72 17.86 11.54 -29.28
CA ARG A 72 17.99 10.91 -30.60
C ARG A 72 19.41 10.91 -31.16
N ASN A 73 20.26 11.86 -30.76
CA ASN A 73 21.65 11.91 -31.21
C ASN A 73 22.49 10.71 -30.72
N PHE A 74 22.03 9.98 -29.71
CA PHE A 74 22.67 8.75 -29.24
C PHE A 74 22.17 7.50 -29.97
N ILE A 75 21.02 7.58 -30.67
CA ILE A 75 20.43 6.45 -31.40
C ILE A 75 20.74 6.63 -32.90
N THR A 76 22.00 6.61 -33.24
CA THR A 76 22.54 6.68 -34.62
C THR A 76 23.49 5.53 -34.87
N ASN A 77 23.81 5.22 -36.15
CA ASN A 77 24.74 4.14 -36.46
C ASN A 77 26.13 4.35 -35.84
N GLU A 78 26.57 5.59 -35.69
CA GLU A 78 27.83 5.94 -35.05
C GLU A 78 27.71 5.98 -33.52
N GLY A 79 26.51 6.36 -33.00
CA GLY A 79 26.26 6.46 -31.58
C GLY A 79 26.09 5.11 -30.89
N ILE A 80 25.62 4.08 -31.63
CA ILE A 80 25.46 2.73 -31.12
C ILE A 80 26.79 2.05 -30.95
N SER A 81 27.21 1.90 -29.72
CA SER A 81 28.52 1.38 -29.34
C SER A 81 28.46 0.63 -28.01
N ASP A 82 29.48 -0.11 -27.67
CA ASP A 82 29.61 -0.80 -26.37
C ASP A 82 29.43 0.16 -25.18
N ARG A 83 29.77 1.43 -25.34
CA ARG A 83 29.59 2.45 -24.30
C ARG A 83 28.10 2.75 -24.07
N LEU A 84 27.33 2.82 -25.15
CA LEU A 84 25.89 3.04 -25.04
C LEU A 84 25.19 1.84 -24.36
N PHE A 85 25.55 0.61 -24.74
CA PHE A 85 25.00 -0.58 -24.07
C PHE A 85 25.48 -0.71 -22.63
N SER A 86 26.68 -0.32 -22.31
CA SER A 86 27.18 -0.25 -20.93
C SER A 86 26.36 0.75 -20.11
N LEU A 87 25.99 1.89 -20.70
CA LEU A 87 25.10 2.87 -20.06
C LEU A 87 23.69 2.28 -19.84
N PHE A 88 23.13 1.62 -20.86
CA PHE A 88 21.80 0.98 -20.73
C PHE A 88 21.80 -0.08 -19.64
N LEU A 89 22.85 -0.92 -19.62
CA LEU A 89 23.01 -1.93 -18.57
C LEU A 89 23.15 -1.28 -17.18
N PHE A 90 23.96 -0.24 -17.06
CA PHE A 90 24.13 0.47 -15.79
C PHE A 90 22.81 1.07 -15.29
N VAL A 91 22.04 1.71 -16.17
CA VAL A 91 20.74 2.27 -15.83
C VAL A 91 19.74 1.16 -15.47
N HIS A 92 19.69 0.08 -16.27
CA HIS A 92 18.77 -1.03 -16.05
C HIS A 92 19.07 -1.81 -14.76
N LEU A 93 20.31 -1.90 -14.31
CA LEU A 93 20.70 -2.49 -13.02
C LEU A 93 20.54 -1.49 -11.87
N GLY A 94 20.88 -0.23 -12.09
CA GLY A 94 20.81 0.81 -11.06
C GLY A 94 19.37 1.15 -10.63
N LEU A 95 18.45 1.20 -11.58
CA LEU A 95 17.03 1.49 -11.28
C LEU A 95 16.37 0.44 -10.39
N PRO A 96 16.51 -0.88 -10.60
CA PRO A 96 16.01 -1.89 -9.67
C PRO A 96 16.64 -1.80 -8.27
N LEU A 97 17.92 -1.44 -8.15
CA LEU A 97 18.54 -1.21 -6.85
C LEU A 97 17.91 0.00 -6.14
N LEU A 98 17.67 1.08 -6.89
CA LEU A 98 16.95 2.25 -6.37
C LEU A 98 15.50 1.92 -6.01
N LEU A 99 14.84 1.06 -6.80
CA LEU A 99 13.51 0.53 -6.49
C LEU A 99 13.50 -0.27 -5.19
N LEU A 100 14.49 -1.14 -4.95
CA LEU A 100 14.61 -1.89 -3.69
C LEU A 100 14.76 -0.95 -2.49
N PHE A 101 15.60 0.07 -2.61
CA PHE A 101 15.73 1.11 -1.58
C PHE A 101 14.41 1.86 -1.39
N GLY A 102 13.75 2.27 -2.48
CA GLY A 102 12.46 2.93 -2.42
C GLY A 102 11.35 2.05 -1.84
N LEU A 103 11.34 0.74 -2.13
CA LEU A 103 10.44 -0.24 -1.52
C LEU A 103 10.66 -0.36 -0.01
N TRP A 104 11.94 -0.41 0.43
CA TRP A 104 12.26 -0.38 1.85
C TRP A 104 11.65 0.88 2.50
N PHE A 105 11.83 2.04 1.88
CA PHE A 105 11.27 3.30 2.37
C PHE A 105 9.72 3.32 2.34
N HIS A 106 9.12 2.76 1.28
CA HIS A 106 7.67 2.62 1.13
C HIS A 106 7.03 1.79 2.26
N LEU A 107 7.75 0.78 2.75
CA LEU A 107 7.28 -0.12 3.80
C LEU A 107 7.51 0.39 5.22
N GLN A 108 8.27 1.46 5.44
CA GLN A 108 8.67 1.96 6.77
C GLN A 108 7.50 2.26 7.72
N ARG A 109 6.34 2.63 7.18
CA ARG A 109 5.14 2.94 7.95
C ARG A 109 4.18 1.75 8.09
N LEU A 110 4.57 0.58 7.62
CA LEU A 110 3.81 -0.66 7.71
C LEU A 110 4.47 -1.61 8.70
N SER A 111 3.98 -1.65 9.94
CA SER A 111 4.61 -2.39 11.05
C SER A 111 4.61 -3.91 10.88
N ARG A 112 3.74 -4.46 10.04
CA ARG A 112 3.64 -5.91 9.74
C ARG A 112 3.35 -6.12 8.25
N ALA A 113 4.22 -5.58 7.40
CA ALA A 113 4.11 -5.79 5.97
C ALA A 113 4.26 -7.28 5.64
N VAL A 114 3.24 -7.87 5.00
CA VAL A 114 3.33 -9.21 4.45
C VAL A 114 4.05 -9.11 3.11
N LEU A 115 5.34 -9.44 3.11
CA LEU A 115 6.22 -9.31 1.93
C LEU A 115 6.11 -10.50 0.99
N PHE A 116 5.81 -11.68 1.53
CA PHE A 116 5.74 -12.91 0.75
C PHE A 116 4.32 -13.46 0.73
N PRO A 117 3.84 -13.91 -0.43
CA PRO A 117 2.56 -14.58 -0.52
C PRO A 117 2.61 -15.96 0.21
N PRO A 118 1.44 -16.54 0.56
CA PRO A 118 1.38 -17.90 1.09
C PRO A 118 2.13 -18.88 0.18
N ARG A 119 2.82 -19.85 0.76
CA ARG A 119 3.69 -20.80 0.02
C ARG A 119 2.97 -21.49 -1.13
N ALA A 120 1.71 -21.89 -0.94
CA ALA A 120 0.90 -22.51 -1.99
C ALA A 120 0.68 -21.59 -3.18
N LEU A 121 0.37 -20.29 -2.93
CA LEU A 121 0.19 -19.29 -3.97
C LEU A 121 1.52 -19.00 -4.68
N ALA A 122 2.61 -18.83 -3.94
CA ALA A 122 3.95 -18.63 -4.52
C ALA A 122 4.36 -19.82 -5.41
N GLY A 123 4.14 -21.04 -4.94
CA GLY A 123 4.41 -22.26 -5.71
C GLY A 123 3.55 -22.37 -6.96
N GLY A 124 2.26 -22.05 -6.86
CA GLY A 124 1.34 -22.02 -8.01
C GLY A 124 1.75 -21.00 -9.06
N ILE A 125 2.10 -19.77 -8.66
CA ILE A 125 2.58 -18.74 -9.58
C ILE A 125 3.87 -19.19 -10.27
N LEU A 126 4.85 -19.70 -9.52
CA LEU A 126 6.11 -20.16 -10.08
C LEU A 126 5.89 -21.31 -11.08
N ALA A 127 5.09 -22.30 -10.72
CA ALA A 127 4.75 -23.40 -11.61
C ALA A 127 4.06 -22.92 -12.89
N SER A 128 3.11 -21.98 -12.78
CA SER A 128 2.41 -21.39 -13.93
C SER A 128 3.39 -20.64 -14.84
N LEU A 129 4.34 -19.88 -14.29
CA LEU A 129 5.35 -19.19 -15.07
C LEU A 129 6.30 -20.16 -15.79
N VAL A 130 6.70 -21.26 -15.14
CA VAL A 130 7.53 -22.31 -15.77
C VAL A 130 6.77 -22.96 -16.89
N VAL A 131 5.52 -23.37 -16.66
CA VAL A 131 4.67 -23.99 -17.71
C VAL A 131 4.50 -23.04 -18.89
N LEU A 132 4.19 -21.76 -18.64
CA LEU A 132 4.03 -20.76 -19.68
C LEU A 132 5.31 -20.57 -20.48
N ALA A 133 6.47 -20.50 -19.84
CA ALA A 133 7.77 -20.38 -20.51
C ALA A 133 8.11 -21.59 -21.39
N LEU A 134 7.65 -22.79 -21.01
CA LEU A 134 7.86 -24.00 -21.79
C LEU A 134 6.87 -24.10 -22.98
N VAL A 135 5.61 -23.70 -22.78
CA VAL A 135 4.57 -23.79 -23.81
C VAL A 135 4.67 -22.65 -24.83
N GLN A 136 5.01 -21.47 -24.37
CA GLN A 136 5.12 -20.28 -25.21
C GLN A 136 6.42 -19.51 -24.89
N PRO A 137 7.57 -20.02 -25.31
CA PRO A 137 8.84 -19.36 -25.05
C PRO A 137 8.90 -18.01 -25.76
N VAL A 138 9.41 -17.01 -25.06
CA VAL A 138 9.68 -15.69 -25.62
C VAL A 138 10.93 -15.79 -26.50
N ALA A 139 10.85 -15.33 -27.76
CA ALA A 139 11.97 -15.24 -28.67
C ALA A 139 12.23 -13.78 -29.05
N SER A 140 13.49 -13.44 -29.28
CA SER A 140 13.88 -12.16 -29.87
C SER A 140 13.26 -12.01 -31.26
N GLN A 141 12.92 -10.79 -31.61
CA GLN A 141 12.56 -10.45 -32.99
C GLN A 141 13.81 -10.39 -33.89
N ALA A 142 13.65 -9.98 -35.14
CA ALA A 142 14.81 -9.81 -36.01
C ALA A 142 15.81 -8.78 -35.44
N PRO A 143 17.10 -8.87 -35.76
CA PRO A 143 18.09 -7.90 -35.31
C PRO A 143 17.71 -6.46 -35.65
N ALA A 144 18.09 -5.52 -34.81
CA ALA A 144 17.91 -4.11 -35.06
C ALA A 144 18.64 -3.64 -36.32
N ASP A 145 17.98 -2.78 -37.11
CA ASP A 145 18.56 -2.11 -38.27
C ASP A 145 17.99 -0.69 -38.35
N LEU A 146 18.80 0.31 -38.03
CA LEU A 146 18.41 1.71 -38.06
C LEU A 146 18.13 2.26 -39.49
N THR A 147 18.54 1.52 -40.53
CA THR A 147 18.27 1.90 -41.93
C THR A 147 16.90 1.45 -42.40
N ALA A 148 16.24 0.56 -41.67
CA ALA A 148 14.95 -0.02 -41.99
C ALA A 148 13.90 0.29 -40.91
N VAL A 149 12.68 0.60 -41.37
CA VAL A 149 11.53 0.71 -40.49
C VAL A 149 10.74 -0.61 -40.52
N PRO A 150 10.60 -1.33 -39.41
CA PRO A 150 9.85 -2.58 -39.38
C PRO A 150 8.38 -2.35 -39.80
N ILE A 151 7.88 -3.17 -40.71
CA ILE A 151 6.47 -3.07 -41.21
C ILE A 151 5.49 -3.56 -40.14
N ALA A 152 5.88 -4.55 -39.34
CA ALA A 152 5.06 -5.11 -38.27
C ALA A 152 5.93 -5.49 -37.10
N LEU A 153 5.48 -5.18 -35.90
CA LEU A 153 6.13 -5.51 -34.62
C LEU A 153 5.15 -6.21 -33.70
N SER A 154 5.60 -7.29 -33.08
CA SER A 154 4.88 -7.89 -31.95
C SER A 154 5.15 -7.05 -30.69
N LEU A 155 4.24 -6.15 -30.37
CA LEU A 155 4.39 -5.18 -29.31
C LEU A 155 4.04 -5.79 -27.95
N ASP A 156 4.84 -5.49 -26.92
CA ASP A 156 4.44 -5.67 -25.53
C ASP A 156 3.42 -4.58 -25.11
N TRP A 157 2.17 -4.99 -24.98
CA TRP A 157 1.06 -4.07 -24.66
C TRP A 157 1.06 -3.57 -23.22
N ILE A 158 1.78 -4.22 -22.31
CA ILE A 158 1.80 -3.85 -20.90
C ILE A 158 2.82 -2.75 -20.65
N VAL A 159 4.05 -2.94 -21.13
CA VAL A 159 5.18 -2.04 -20.85
C VAL A 159 5.32 -0.96 -21.93
N LEU A 160 5.19 -1.34 -23.21
CA LEU A 160 5.45 -0.46 -24.35
C LEU A 160 4.22 0.24 -24.90
N SER A 161 3.05 0.13 -24.29
CA SER A 161 1.80 0.78 -24.74
C SER A 161 1.89 2.31 -24.84
N ILE A 162 2.81 2.92 -24.11
CA ILE A 162 3.04 4.37 -24.13
C ILE A 162 3.55 4.84 -25.51
N HIS A 163 4.32 4.02 -26.24
CA HIS A 163 4.89 4.40 -27.54
C HIS A 163 3.82 4.48 -28.65
N PRO A 164 2.94 3.48 -28.86
CA PRO A 164 1.83 3.64 -29.79
C PRO A 164 0.91 4.79 -29.43
N LEU A 165 0.65 5.04 -28.16
CA LEU A 165 -0.12 6.20 -27.70
C LEU A 165 0.54 7.52 -28.14
N MET A 166 1.87 7.61 -27.99
CA MET A 166 2.64 8.75 -28.42
C MET A 166 2.53 8.99 -29.95
N TYR A 167 2.64 7.93 -30.76
CA TYR A 167 2.51 8.04 -32.20
C TYR A 167 1.07 8.28 -32.68
N ALA A 168 0.07 7.79 -31.95
CA ALA A 168 -1.33 8.05 -32.25
C ALA A 168 -1.77 9.49 -31.86
N THR A 169 -1.03 10.14 -30.97
CA THR A 169 -1.33 11.51 -30.51
C THR A 169 -0.19 12.47 -30.86
N SER A 170 0.68 12.72 -29.92
CA SER A 170 1.98 13.38 -30.09
C SER A 170 2.85 13.19 -28.85
N PRO A 171 4.18 13.34 -28.95
CA PRO A 171 5.06 13.30 -27.78
C PRO A 171 4.66 14.30 -26.69
N ALA A 172 4.29 15.52 -27.06
CA ALA A 172 3.87 16.55 -26.11
C ALA A 172 2.55 16.19 -25.42
N THR A 173 1.57 15.68 -26.16
CA THR A 173 0.29 15.21 -25.60
C THR A 173 0.53 14.06 -24.60
N THR A 174 1.40 13.13 -24.93
CA THR A 174 1.75 12.02 -24.04
C THR A 174 2.42 12.49 -22.74
N TRP A 175 3.29 13.51 -22.81
CA TRP A 175 3.84 14.14 -21.60
C TRP A 175 2.77 14.81 -20.75
N VAL A 176 1.83 15.53 -21.37
CA VAL A 176 0.70 16.15 -20.65
C VAL A 176 -0.17 15.11 -19.97
N LEU A 177 -0.54 14.04 -20.68
CA LEU A 177 -1.37 12.96 -20.12
C LEU A 177 -0.65 12.24 -18.97
N THR A 178 0.61 11.89 -19.15
CA THR A 178 1.42 11.24 -18.11
C THR A 178 1.62 12.16 -16.91
N GLY A 179 1.99 13.41 -17.14
CA GLY A 179 2.16 14.41 -16.09
C GLY A 179 0.87 14.68 -15.31
N LEU A 180 -0.26 14.79 -16.01
CA LEU A 180 -1.58 14.96 -15.38
C LEU A 180 -1.95 13.73 -14.54
N ALA A 181 -1.73 12.52 -15.05
CA ALA A 181 -1.99 11.28 -14.31
C ALA A 181 -1.17 11.23 -13.02
N PHE A 182 0.13 11.55 -13.08
CA PHE A 182 0.98 11.63 -11.89
C PHE A 182 0.55 12.74 -10.94
N ALA A 183 0.24 13.93 -11.45
CA ALA A 183 -0.22 15.05 -10.64
C ALA A 183 -1.52 14.69 -9.88
N LEU A 184 -2.46 14.02 -10.53
CA LEU A 184 -3.69 13.54 -9.90
C LEU A 184 -3.40 12.49 -8.82
N LEU A 185 -2.53 11.51 -9.08
CA LEU A 185 -2.16 10.50 -8.10
C LEU A 185 -1.49 11.14 -6.86
N PHE A 186 -0.59 12.12 -7.07
CA PHE A 186 0.07 12.82 -5.97
C PHE A 186 -0.86 13.79 -5.24
N ALA A 187 -1.83 14.41 -5.93
CA ALA A 187 -2.80 15.33 -5.33
C ALA A 187 -3.89 14.62 -4.53
N LEU A 188 -4.21 13.37 -4.88
CA LEU A 188 -5.31 12.59 -4.30
C LEU A 188 -5.30 12.57 -2.75
N PRO A 189 -4.18 12.36 -2.05
CA PRO A 189 -4.14 12.36 -0.57
C PRO A 189 -4.48 13.71 0.08
N PHE A 190 -4.49 14.79 -0.69
CA PHE A 190 -4.79 16.14 -0.21
C PHE A 190 -6.22 16.58 -0.49
N VAL A 191 -6.98 15.76 -1.24
CA VAL A 191 -8.41 16.00 -1.46
C VAL A 191 -9.15 15.91 -0.13
N PRO A 192 -9.95 16.92 0.23
CA PRO A 192 -10.78 16.89 1.44
C PRO A 192 -11.66 15.64 1.46
N GLY A 193 -11.63 14.94 2.56
CA GLY A 193 -12.39 13.70 2.75
C GLY A 193 -13.35 13.80 3.94
N PRO A 194 -14.09 12.76 4.23
CA PRO A 194 -14.89 12.69 5.44
C PRO A 194 -14.01 12.96 6.67
N THR A 195 -14.62 13.54 7.71
CA THR A 195 -13.96 13.84 8.98
C THR A 195 -13.14 12.66 9.47
N ARG A 196 -11.93 12.92 9.99
CA ARG A 196 -11.09 11.87 10.60
C ARG A 196 -11.90 11.07 11.61
N ALA A 197 -11.81 9.77 11.54
CA ALA A 197 -12.29 8.93 12.62
C ALA A 197 -11.54 9.31 13.93
N PRO A 198 -12.22 9.34 15.07
CA PRO A 198 -11.61 9.70 16.35
C PRO A 198 -10.41 8.78 16.65
N VAL A 199 -9.31 9.37 17.09
CA VAL A 199 -8.11 8.61 17.52
C VAL A 199 -8.28 8.05 18.92
N ALA A 200 -7.51 7.02 19.27
CA ALA A 200 -7.47 6.49 20.61
C ALA A 200 -7.03 7.57 21.61
N VAL A 201 -7.71 7.63 22.75
CA VAL A 201 -7.45 8.58 23.84
C VAL A 201 -6.80 7.86 25.00
N VAL A 202 -5.71 8.42 25.52
CA VAL A 202 -5.00 7.88 26.70
C VAL A 202 -5.50 8.60 27.94
N ASP A 203 -5.93 7.82 28.91
CA ASP A 203 -6.24 8.31 30.25
C ASP A 203 -4.99 8.23 31.14
N ALA A 204 -4.42 9.37 31.43
CA ALA A 204 -3.20 9.46 32.24
C ALA A 204 -3.37 8.90 33.66
N ALA A 205 -4.56 9.01 34.25
CA ALA A 205 -4.82 8.49 35.58
C ALA A 205 -4.83 6.95 35.64
N ASN A 206 -5.18 6.30 34.53
CA ASN A 206 -5.34 4.85 34.44
C ASN A 206 -4.24 4.17 33.60
N CYS A 207 -3.39 4.93 32.92
CA CYS A 207 -2.28 4.37 32.17
C CYS A 207 -1.14 3.93 33.10
N ASN A 208 -0.83 2.63 33.11
CA ASN A 208 0.24 2.07 33.94
C ASN A 208 1.57 1.86 33.21
N GLY A 209 1.71 2.38 31.97
CA GLY A 209 2.95 2.30 31.19
C GLY A 209 3.36 0.89 30.77
N CYS A 210 2.44 -0.08 30.73
CA CYS A 210 2.75 -1.50 30.46
C CYS A 210 3.19 -1.80 29.01
N ARG A 211 3.15 -0.84 28.10
CA ARG A 211 3.58 -0.92 26.70
C ARG A 211 2.80 -1.91 25.82
N ARG A 212 1.73 -2.58 26.29
CA ARG A 212 0.98 -3.53 25.46
C ARG A 212 0.34 -2.85 24.25
N CYS A 213 -0.32 -1.72 24.45
CA CYS A 213 -0.90 -0.94 23.35
C CYS A 213 0.16 -0.47 22.34
N PHE A 214 1.39 -0.19 22.79
CA PHE A 214 2.53 0.10 21.92
C PHE A 214 2.94 -1.13 21.11
N ALA A 215 3.10 -2.29 21.76
CA ALA A 215 3.53 -3.52 21.12
C ALA A 215 2.49 -4.05 20.11
N ASP A 216 1.19 -3.92 20.43
CA ASP A 216 0.11 -4.47 19.63
C ASP A 216 -0.39 -3.51 18.54
N CYS A 217 0.07 -2.25 18.51
CA CYS A 217 -0.32 -1.30 17.49
C CYS A 217 0.28 -1.67 16.12
N PRO A 218 -0.51 -2.14 15.14
CA PRO A 218 0.01 -2.55 13.83
C PRO A 218 0.42 -1.36 12.95
N TYR A 219 0.12 -0.14 13.38
CA TYR A 219 0.40 1.09 12.64
C TYR A 219 1.55 1.91 13.24
N ALA A 220 2.18 1.40 14.30
CA ALA A 220 3.21 2.12 15.05
C ALA A 220 2.78 3.54 15.49
N ALA A 221 1.47 3.73 15.71
CA ALA A 221 0.86 5.00 16.07
C ALA A 221 1.01 5.35 17.56
N ILE A 222 1.60 4.48 18.37
CA ILE A 222 1.76 4.68 19.80
C ILE A 222 3.24 4.75 20.13
N THR A 223 3.64 5.79 20.83
CA THR A 223 4.97 5.95 21.42
C THR A 223 4.87 6.02 22.93
N MET A 224 5.97 5.84 23.62
CA MET A 224 6.03 5.98 25.07
C MET A 224 6.78 7.26 25.45
N ALA A 225 6.21 8.07 26.31
CA ALA A 225 6.78 9.30 26.82
C ALA A 225 6.86 9.26 28.36
N VAL A 226 7.55 10.21 28.96
CA VAL A 226 7.59 10.36 30.42
C VAL A 226 6.19 10.66 30.95
N HIS A 227 5.79 9.96 32.01
CA HIS A 227 4.44 10.13 32.57
C HIS A 227 4.32 11.50 33.25
N PRO A 228 3.28 12.30 32.93
CA PRO A 228 3.12 13.65 33.46
C PRO A 228 2.72 13.69 34.94
N LEU A 229 2.12 12.61 35.47
CA LEU A 229 1.67 12.55 36.84
C LEU A 229 2.71 11.89 37.77
N HIS A 230 3.12 12.59 38.82
CA HIS A 230 4.01 12.04 39.83
C HIS A 230 3.34 10.90 40.63
N GLY A 231 4.09 9.87 40.94
CA GLY A 231 3.57 8.72 41.68
C GLY A 231 2.91 7.64 40.84
N HIS A 232 2.77 7.88 39.53
CA HIS A 232 2.30 6.90 38.56
C HIS A 232 3.47 6.14 37.88
N ALA A 233 3.20 5.38 36.83
CA ALA A 233 4.23 4.69 36.06
C ALA A 233 5.27 5.68 35.51
N ARG A 234 6.48 5.17 35.16
CA ARG A 234 7.52 6.02 34.55
C ARG A 234 7.14 6.56 33.17
N GLU A 235 6.33 5.83 32.44
CA GLU A 235 5.97 6.11 31.06
C GLU A 235 4.46 6.10 30.86
N ILE A 236 4.02 6.86 29.88
CA ILE A 236 2.65 6.92 29.39
C ILE A 236 2.63 6.68 27.87
N ALA A 237 1.59 6.04 27.39
CA ALA A 237 1.36 5.93 25.95
C ALA A 237 0.94 7.29 25.35
N VAL A 238 1.50 7.63 24.21
CA VAL A 238 1.14 8.82 23.41
C VAL A 238 0.75 8.36 22.03
N VAL A 239 -0.44 8.76 21.58
CA VAL A 239 -0.98 8.39 20.28
C VAL A 239 -0.65 9.47 19.24
N ASP A 240 0.02 9.06 18.16
CA ASP A 240 0.20 9.91 16.98
C ASP A 240 -1.11 9.91 16.16
N PRO A 241 -1.81 11.05 16.06
CA PRO A 241 -3.08 11.11 15.36
C PRO A 241 -2.94 10.91 13.84
N ASP A 242 -1.76 11.14 13.27
CA ASP A 242 -1.51 10.98 11.83
C ASP A 242 -1.26 9.53 11.45
N LEU A 243 -0.84 8.70 12.39
CA LEU A 243 -0.60 7.27 12.21
C LEU A 243 -1.76 6.40 12.72
N CYS A 244 -2.61 6.92 13.61
CA CYS A 244 -3.71 6.17 14.19
C CYS A 244 -4.79 5.84 13.15
N ALA A 245 -5.04 4.54 12.96
CA ALA A 245 -6.09 4.02 12.08
C ALA A 245 -7.47 3.92 12.75
N SER A 246 -7.62 4.37 13.98
CA SER A 246 -8.90 4.32 14.73
C SER A 246 -9.47 2.90 14.90
N CYS A 247 -8.63 1.87 14.93
CA CYS A 247 -9.05 0.46 14.93
C CYS A 247 -9.43 -0.08 16.32
N GLY A 248 -8.94 0.51 17.42
CA GLY A 248 -9.26 0.10 18.79
C GLY A 248 -8.48 -1.11 19.33
N ILE A 249 -7.53 -1.68 18.59
CA ILE A 249 -6.67 -2.80 19.06
C ILE A 249 -5.99 -2.44 20.38
N CYS A 250 -5.54 -1.20 20.51
CA CYS A 250 -4.89 -0.70 21.73
C CYS A 250 -5.82 -0.71 22.96
N ALA A 251 -7.12 -0.47 22.77
CA ALA A 251 -8.11 -0.55 23.83
C ALA A 251 -8.32 -2.01 24.29
N GLY A 252 -8.42 -2.94 23.34
CA GLY A 252 -8.49 -4.39 23.64
C GLY A 252 -7.23 -4.94 24.30
N ALA A 253 -6.07 -4.42 23.95
CA ALA A 253 -4.78 -4.82 24.54
C ALA A 253 -4.54 -4.26 25.94
N CYS A 254 -5.33 -3.28 26.39
CA CYS A 254 -5.09 -2.60 27.66
C CYS A 254 -5.44 -3.48 28.87
N PRO A 255 -4.48 -3.84 29.74
CA PRO A 255 -4.74 -4.73 30.89
C PRO A 255 -5.63 -4.11 31.95
N SER A 256 -5.79 -2.79 31.96
CA SER A 256 -6.71 -2.09 32.87
C SER A 256 -8.17 -2.44 32.55
N ALA A 257 -8.48 -2.90 31.32
CA ALA A 257 -9.79 -3.38 30.92
C ALA A 257 -10.02 -4.87 31.27
N THR A 258 -9.08 -5.55 31.94
CA THR A 258 -9.23 -6.98 32.28
C THR A 258 -9.92 -7.17 33.63
N PRO A 259 -10.65 -8.31 33.85
CA PRO A 259 -11.45 -8.55 35.07
C PRO A 259 -10.63 -8.76 36.35
N PHE A 260 -9.31 -8.85 36.26
CA PHE A 260 -8.44 -9.04 37.41
C PHE A 260 -8.24 -7.77 38.28
N ARG A 261 -8.71 -6.61 37.82
CA ARG A 261 -8.86 -5.44 38.68
C ARG A 261 -10.29 -5.38 39.20
N SER A 262 -10.43 -5.53 40.50
CA SER A 262 -11.68 -5.36 41.24
C SER A 262 -12.18 -3.91 41.08
N GLY A 263 -13.09 -3.69 40.19
CA GLY A 263 -13.76 -2.41 40.01
C GLY A 263 -15.11 -2.65 39.34
N SER A 264 -16.14 -1.99 39.80
CA SER A 264 -17.46 -2.01 39.17
C SER A 264 -17.44 -1.40 37.77
N GLU A 265 -16.38 -0.64 37.41
CA GLU A 265 -16.21 0.01 36.13
C GLU A 265 -14.90 -0.44 35.45
N LEU A 266 -15.01 -0.88 34.20
CA LEU A 266 -13.85 -1.19 33.35
C LEU A 266 -13.33 0.11 32.74
N VAL A 267 -12.33 0.72 33.41
CA VAL A 267 -11.65 1.90 32.88
C VAL A 267 -10.30 1.49 32.33
N GLY A 268 -10.14 1.63 31.01
CA GLY A 268 -8.85 1.39 30.34
C GLY A 268 -7.93 2.60 30.43
N GLY A 269 -6.61 2.35 30.43
CA GLY A 269 -5.61 3.42 30.31
C GLY A 269 -5.50 3.99 28.87
N ILE A 270 -6.14 3.37 27.90
CA ILE A 270 -6.33 3.85 26.52
C ILE A 270 -7.63 3.28 25.98
N ASP A 271 -8.44 4.11 25.31
CA ASP A 271 -9.73 3.67 24.77
C ASP A 271 -10.11 4.44 23.50
N MET A 272 -11.17 3.96 22.83
CA MET A 272 -11.69 4.56 21.61
C MET A 272 -12.94 5.40 21.94
N PRO A 273 -12.95 6.72 21.67
CA PRO A 273 -14.06 7.58 22.06
C PRO A 273 -15.39 7.23 21.34
N GLN A 274 -15.34 6.67 20.11
CA GLN A 274 -16.53 6.29 19.36
C GLN A 274 -17.15 4.96 19.83
N LEU A 275 -16.40 4.10 20.50
CA LEU A 275 -16.87 2.85 21.09
C LEU A 275 -15.90 2.43 22.20
N THR A 276 -16.20 2.85 23.43
CA THR A 276 -15.37 2.49 24.59
C THR A 276 -15.58 1.04 24.99
N VAL A 277 -14.57 0.45 25.65
CA VAL A 277 -14.67 -0.92 26.19
C VAL A 277 -15.84 -1.02 27.19
N ALA A 278 -16.06 0.01 28.00
CA ALA A 278 -17.20 0.07 28.91
C ALA A 278 -18.54 0.10 28.17
N ALA A 279 -18.67 0.90 27.10
CA ALA A 279 -19.88 0.95 26.28
C ALA A 279 -20.14 -0.39 25.57
N LEU A 280 -19.09 -1.05 25.09
CA LEU A 280 -19.19 -2.37 24.45
C LEU A 280 -19.70 -3.42 25.47
N ARG A 281 -19.14 -3.43 26.67
CA ARG A 281 -19.59 -4.32 27.75
C ARG A 281 -21.05 -4.08 28.12
N GLN A 282 -21.46 -2.82 28.23
CA GLN A 282 -22.84 -2.47 28.52
C GLN A 282 -23.80 -2.94 27.43
N ARG A 283 -23.41 -2.81 26.13
CA ARG A 283 -24.19 -3.36 25.01
C ARG A 283 -24.31 -4.88 25.08
N LEU A 284 -23.22 -5.57 25.43
CA LEU A 284 -23.22 -7.02 25.61
C LEU A 284 -24.20 -7.46 26.71
N HIS A 285 -24.09 -6.87 27.89
CA HIS A 285 -24.96 -7.23 29.01
C HIS A 285 -26.45 -6.93 28.75
N ARG A 286 -26.74 -5.78 28.14
CA ARG A 286 -28.12 -5.44 27.74
C ARG A 286 -28.65 -6.41 26.69
N GLY A 287 -27.85 -6.67 25.62
CA GLY A 287 -28.28 -7.59 24.58
C GLY A 287 -28.54 -9.02 25.10
N ILE A 288 -27.72 -9.51 26.03
CA ILE A 288 -27.95 -10.80 26.70
C ILE A 288 -29.25 -10.75 27.51
N ALA A 289 -29.47 -9.71 28.28
CA ALA A 289 -30.69 -9.57 29.07
C ALA A 289 -31.96 -9.47 28.20
N ASP A 290 -31.89 -8.71 27.12
CA ASP A 290 -33.01 -8.48 26.20
C ASP A 290 -33.32 -9.69 25.31
N SER A 291 -32.36 -10.57 25.09
CA SER A 291 -32.56 -11.80 24.27
C SER A 291 -33.56 -12.79 24.89
N GLY A 292 -33.70 -12.77 26.22
CA GLY A 292 -34.55 -13.72 26.96
C GLY A 292 -34.11 -15.18 26.84
N ALA A 293 -33.05 -15.47 26.10
CA ALA A 293 -32.52 -16.83 25.90
C ALA A 293 -31.67 -17.25 27.10
N ALA A 294 -31.79 -18.52 27.51
CA ALA A 294 -31.00 -19.08 28.61
C ALA A 294 -29.48 -19.07 28.33
N ALA A 295 -29.09 -19.17 27.09
CA ALA A 295 -27.70 -19.12 26.63
C ALA A 295 -27.64 -18.56 25.20
N PRO A 296 -27.65 -17.22 25.02
CA PRO A 296 -27.58 -16.63 23.70
C PRO A 296 -26.20 -16.82 23.09
N VAL A 297 -26.16 -17.06 21.77
CA VAL A 297 -24.91 -17.05 21.01
C VAL A 297 -24.52 -15.61 20.77
N VAL A 298 -23.33 -15.19 21.20
CA VAL A 298 -22.82 -13.86 20.97
C VAL A 298 -21.82 -13.87 19.80
N VAL A 299 -22.10 -13.08 18.76
CA VAL A 299 -21.25 -12.97 17.58
C VAL A 299 -20.67 -11.54 17.52
N PHE A 300 -19.35 -11.48 17.57
CA PHE A 300 -18.63 -10.21 17.43
C PHE A 300 -18.18 -10.03 15.98
N GLY A 301 -18.60 -8.94 15.35
CA GLY A 301 -18.24 -8.60 13.98
C GLY A 301 -17.39 -7.35 13.86
N CYS A 302 -16.48 -7.34 12.89
CA CYS A 302 -15.69 -6.17 12.53
C CYS A 302 -16.46 -5.32 11.52
N ARG A 303 -16.43 -3.99 11.65
CA ARG A 303 -17.08 -3.07 10.70
C ARG A 303 -16.62 -3.28 9.26
N GLU A 304 -15.34 -3.63 9.08
CA GLU A 304 -14.74 -3.90 7.78
C GLU A 304 -14.79 -5.39 7.38
N GLY A 305 -15.52 -6.20 8.15
CA GLY A 305 -15.68 -7.64 7.93
C GLY A 305 -16.94 -7.97 7.11
N ALA A 306 -17.34 -9.24 7.17
CA ALA A 306 -18.58 -9.69 6.53
C ALA A 306 -19.81 -9.04 7.17
N ASP A 307 -20.83 -8.83 6.37
CA ASP A 307 -22.16 -8.43 6.89
C ASP A 307 -22.74 -9.55 7.75
N LEU A 308 -23.07 -9.23 8.99
CA LEU A 308 -23.61 -10.17 9.96
C LEU A 308 -25.14 -10.13 10.06
N ALA A 309 -25.81 -9.23 9.33
CA ALA A 309 -27.27 -9.13 9.33
C ALA A 309 -27.96 -10.47 8.98
N PRO A 310 -27.43 -11.31 8.04
CA PRO A 310 -28.06 -12.59 7.70
C PRO A 310 -28.08 -13.63 8.80
N ILE A 311 -27.21 -13.50 9.83
CA ILE A 311 -27.13 -14.48 10.94
C ILE A 311 -27.88 -14.03 12.20
N ALA A 312 -28.53 -12.84 12.15
CA ALA A 312 -29.34 -12.37 13.26
C ALA A 312 -30.55 -13.29 13.50
N ALA A 313 -30.68 -13.80 14.73
CA ALA A 313 -31.76 -14.67 15.16
C ALA A 313 -32.14 -14.34 16.61
N PRO A 314 -33.30 -14.76 17.11
CA PRO A 314 -33.74 -14.40 18.48
C PRO A 314 -32.77 -14.86 19.58
N ASP A 315 -31.99 -15.92 19.33
CA ASP A 315 -30.98 -16.47 20.23
C ASP A 315 -29.55 -16.04 19.86
N VAL A 316 -29.38 -15.20 18.83
CA VAL A 316 -28.09 -14.71 18.36
C VAL A 316 -27.96 -13.20 18.58
N LEU A 317 -27.06 -12.81 19.48
CA LEU A 317 -26.71 -11.41 19.71
C LEU A 317 -25.53 -11.03 18.83
N VAL A 318 -25.74 -10.13 17.85
CA VAL A 318 -24.66 -9.60 17.00
C VAL A 318 -24.18 -8.28 17.57
N LEU A 319 -22.88 -8.19 17.86
CA LEU A 319 -22.20 -6.98 18.34
C LEU A 319 -21.16 -6.51 17.33
N SER A 320 -21.39 -5.31 16.79
CA SER A 320 -20.44 -4.68 15.85
C SER A 320 -19.33 -3.97 16.61
N LEU A 321 -18.09 -4.37 16.31
CA LEU A 321 -16.85 -3.77 16.79
C LEU A 321 -16.27 -2.83 15.72
N ILE A 322 -15.40 -1.92 16.13
CA ILE A 322 -14.57 -1.15 15.19
C ILE A 322 -13.62 -2.12 14.45
N CYS A 323 -12.93 -2.97 15.22
CA CYS A 323 -12.10 -4.05 14.75
C CYS A 323 -12.19 -5.24 15.74
N ALA A 324 -12.07 -6.45 15.27
CA ALA A 324 -12.07 -7.64 16.13
C ALA A 324 -11.00 -7.59 17.25
N GLY A 325 -9.87 -6.93 16.99
CA GLY A 325 -8.81 -6.72 17.98
C GLY A 325 -9.16 -5.73 19.12
N GLN A 326 -10.32 -5.05 19.04
CA GLN A 326 -10.85 -4.24 20.16
C GLN A 326 -11.42 -5.12 21.28
N LEU A 327 -11.73 -6.37 20.99
CA LEU A 327 -12.29 -7.29 21.98
C LEU A 327 -11.23 -7.60 23.03
N ALA A 328 -11.46 -7.15 24.26
CA ALA A 328 -10.58 -7.45 25.37
C ALA A 328 -10.73 -8.92 25.79
N PRO A 329 -9.67 -9.59 26.29
CA PRO A 329 -9.76 -10.98 26.81
C PRO A 329 -10.84 -11.18 27.89
N SER A 330 -11.27 -10.09 28.53
CA SER A 330 -12.31 -10.12 29.56
C SER A 330 -13.73 -10.34 29.02
N PHE A 331 -13.91 -10.34 27.69
CA PHE A 331 -15.20 -10.63 27.05
C PHE A 331 -15.35 -12.10 26.65
N VAL A 332 -14.27 -12.86 26.68
CA VAL A 332 -14.21 -14.30 26.40
C VAL A 332 -14.10 -15.05 27.72
#